data_9cbadec85e945e900e739bf93e4d35d5
#
_entry.id   9cbadec85e945e900e739bf93e4d35d5
#
_cell.length_a   1.000
_cell.length_b   1.000
_cell.length_c   1.000
_cell.angle_alpha   90.00
_cell.angle_beta   90.00
_cell.angle_gamma   90.00
#
_symmetry.space_group_name_H-M   'P 1'
#
loop_
_entity.id
_entity.type
_entity.pdbx_description
1 polymer ?
#
loop_
_entity_poly.entity_id
_entity_poly.type
_entity_poly.pdbx_seq_one_letter_code
_entity_poly.pdbx_strand_id
1 'polypeptide(L)' 'NDFSLVICKPDKRIIYSQCRWSSIEEAGKLGDPAAEKVTIIARKRMEIAN' A
#
# COMPACT_ATOMS: atom_id res chain seq x y z
N ASN A 1 -1.16 -0.97 15.51
CA ASN A 1 -0.86 -2.33 15.06
C ASN A 1 -0.22 -2.32 13.70
N ASP A 2 0.93 -2.95 13.62
CA ASP A 2 1.68 -3.01 12.37
C ASP A 2 1.17 -4.17 11.52
N PHE A 3 1.27 -4.01 10.22
CA PHE A 3 0.89 -5.04 9.27
C PHE A 3 1.94 -5.13 8.17
N SER A 4 1.82 -6.16 7.37
CA SER A 4 2.68 -6.36 6.21
C SER A 4 1.85 -6.29 4.95
N LEU A 5 2.43 -5.70 3.93
CA LEU A 5 1.79 -5.58 2.63
C LEU A 5 2.66 -6.25 1.58
N VAL A 6 2.05 -7.12 0.80
CA VAL A 6 2.76 -7.81 -0.28
C VAL A 6 2.12 -7.43 -1.60
N ILE A 7 2.94 -6.94 -2.51
CA ILE A 7 2.51 -6.62 -3.86
C ILE A 7 3.13 -7.64 -4.80
N CYS A 8 2.29 -8.41 -5.47
CA CYS A 8 2.73 -9.43 -6.40
C CYS A 8 2.74 -8.87 -7.82
N LYS A 9 3.88 -8.94 -8.45
CA LYS A 9 4.05 -8.58 -9.86
C LYS A 9 4.48 -9.80 -10.64
N PRO A 10 4.36 -9.80 -11.96
CA PRO A 10 4.73 -10.98 -12.76
C PRO A 10 6.19 -11.39 -12.63
N ASP A 11 7.08 -10.44 -12.37
CA ASP A 11 8.52 -10.68 -12.32
C ASP A 11 9.10 -10.65 -10.93
N LYS A 12 8.36 -10.10 -9.96
CA LYS A 12 8.88 -9.94 -8.61
C LYS A 12 7.76 -9.76 -7.60
N ARG A 13 8.13 -9.87 -6.33
CA ARG A 13 7.25 -9.50 -5.23
C ARG A 13 7.90 -8.39 -4.44
N ILE A 14 7.10 -7.44 -4.03
CA ILE A 14 7.54 -6.36 -3.17
C ILE A 14 6.86 -6.53 -1.82
N ILE A 15 7.66 -6.60 -0.76
CA ILE A 15 7.15 -6.79 0.59
C ILE A 15 7.46 -5.56 1.42
N TYR A 16 6.43 -4.94 1.93
CA TYR A 16 6.55 -3.85 2.90
C TYR A 16 6.25 -4.40 4.28
N SER A 17 7.22 -4.31 5.16
CA SER A 17 7.07 -4.81 6.53
C SER A 17 6.94 -3.67 7.52
N GLN A 18 6.28 -3.96 8.61
CA GLN A 18 6.05 -2.98 9.67
C GLN A 18 5.39 -1.72 9.14
N CYS A 19 4.30 -1.94 8.43
CA CYS A 19 3.51 -0.87 7.86
C CYS A 19 2.52 -0.34 8.88
N ARG A 20 2.21 0.94 8.76
CA ARG A 20 1.09 1.51 9.48
C ARG A 20 0.39 2.57 8.63
N TRP A 21 -0.85 2.78 8.99
CA TRP A 21 -1.67 3.76 8.29
C TRP A 21 -1.20 5.15 8.64
N SER A 22 -0.94 5.95 7.63
CA SER A 22 -0.60 7.35 7.82
C SER A 22 -1.81 8.24 7.61
N SER A 23 -2.47 8.07 6.49
CA SER A 23 -3.66 8.87 6.20
C SER A 23 -4.55 8.17 5.20
N ILE A 24 -5.84 8.47 5.28
CA ILE A 24 -6.81 8.05 4.29
C ILE A 24 -7.46 9.31 3.77
N GLU A 25 -7.31 9.58 2.49
CA GLU A 25 -7.93 10.71 1.85
C GLU A 25 -9.00 10.22 0.88
N GLU A 26 -10.19 10.78 1.04
CA GLU A 26 -11.21 10.58 0.04
C GLU A 26 -10.92 11.54 -1.12
N ALA A 27 -10.46 10.98 -2.21
CA ALA A 27 -10.37 11.73 -3.44
C ALA A 27 -11.74 11.78 -4.09
N GLY A 28 -12.73 12.17 -3.29
CA GLY A 28 -14.09 12.17 -3.75
C GLY A 28 -14.39 13.35 -4.61
N LYS A 29 -14.24 13.19 -5.90
CA LYS A 29 -14.93 14.08 -6.80
C LYS A 29 -16.28 13.48 -7.09
N LEU A 30 -17.24 14.37 -7.26
CA LEU A 30 -18.58 13.98 -7.68
C LEU A 30 -18.49 13.01 -8.87
N GLY A 31 -19.07 11.84 -8.69
CA GLY A 31 -19.12 10.85 -9.74
C GLY A 31 -18.05 9.76 -9.69
N ASP A 32 -17.16 9.83 -8.72
CA ASP A 32 -16.16 8.77 -8.55
C ASP A 32 -16.20 8.22 -7.13
N PRO A 33 -17.13 7.33 -6.84
CA PRO A 33 -17.32 6.84 -5.49
C PRO A 33 -16.25 5.90 -4.99
N ALA A 34 -15.33 5.50 -5.83
CA ALA A 34 -14.34 4.49 -5.47
C ALA A 34 -12.93 5.04 -5.28
N ALA A 35 -12.74 6.34 -5.43
CA ALA A 35 -11.42 6.91 -5.34
C ALA A 35 -11.07 7.25 -3.90
N GLU A 36 -10.35 6.36 -3.27
CA GLU A 36 -9.77 6.61 -1.96
C GLU A 36 -8.26 6.55 -2.08
N LYS A 37 -7.59 7.54 -1.52
CA LYS A 37 -6.15 7.54 -1.47
C LYS A 37 -5.71 7.16 -0.07
N VAL A 38 -5.00 6.05 0.02
CA VAL A 38 -4.48 5.55 1.28
C VAL A 38 -2.97 5.70 1.30
N THR A 39 -2.45 6.34 2.34
CA THR A 39 -1.02 6.49 2.52
C THR A 39 -0.56 5.59 3.64
N ILE A 40 0.46 4.79 3.35
CA ILE A 40 1.01 3.82 4.28
C ILE A 40 2.48 4.13 4.48
N ILE A 41 2.93 4.06 5.72
CA ILE A 41 4.35 4.18 6.05
C ILE A 41 4.87 2.80 6.39
N ALA A 42 5.90 2.37 5.67
CA ALA A 42 6.55 1.09 5.91
C ALA A 42 7.98 1.33 6.39
N ARG A 43 8.41 0.53 7.36
CA ARG A 43 9.77 0.61 7.86
C ARG A 43 10.76 -0.15 7.00
N LYS A 44 10.31 -1.25 6.42
CA LYS A 44 11.18 -2.10 5.60
C LYS A 44 10.53 -2.36 4.26
N ARG A 45 11.35 -2.42 3.26
CA ARG A 45 10.91 -2.78 1.92
C ARG A 45 11.88 -3.80 1.33
N MET A 46 11.33 -4.90 0.84
CA MET A 46 12.13 -5.93 0.19
C MET A 46 11.56 -6.25 -1.17
N GLU A 47 12.44 -6.53 -2.12
CA GLU A 47 12.05 -7.05 -3.42
C GLU A 47 12.60 -8.46 -3.57
N ILE A 48 11.75 -9.37 -3.98
CA ILE A 48 12.13 -10.75 -4.23
C ILE A 48 11.79 -11.07 -5.68
N ALA A 49 12.81 -11.41 -6.43
CA ALA A 49 12.62 -11.81 -7.82
C ALA A 49 11.96 -13.18 -7.87
N ASN A 50 11.02 -13.32 -8.77
CA ASN A 50 10.36 -14.61 -8.99
C ASN A 50 11.23 -15.52 -9.85
#